data_fe73c7e5eaccf3f8c983df7f4e32518c
#
_entry.id   fe73c7e5eaccf3f8c983df7f4e32518c
#
_cell.length_a   1.000
_cell.length_b   1.000
_cell.length_c   1.000
_cell.angle_alpha   90.00
_cell.angle_beta   90.00
_cell.angle_gamma   90.00
#
_symmetry.space_group_name_H-M   'P 1'
#
loop_
_entity.id
_entity.type
_entity.pdbx_description
1 polymer ?
#
loop_
_entity_poly.entity_id
_entity_poly.type
_entity_poly.pdbx_seq_one_letter_code
_entity_poly.pdbx_strand_id
1 'polypeptide(L)'
;QKIRQKVAAFNGHIIISNFDENESQVSTKPVSIKQDFYPKFKNIEGIHHVQAVATKAGIIRTEAAFEGIIFKGVGKDYDWNNLKEYIVKGRIPSLSANLNPEVIISQYLANRLNLKVGDKFNTFFMKENGNQLPNLRVFTIVGIYNSGFQEFDSTYIIGDIRHLQRINRW
;
A
#
# COMPACT_ATOMS: atom_id res chain seq x y z
N GLN A 1 -3.94 24.47 1.39
CA GLN A 1 -4.68 23.51 2.27
C GLN A 1 -4.99 22.18 1.57
N LYS A 2 -5.50 22.19 0.33
CA LYS A 2 -5.89 20.93 -0.39
C LYS A 2 -4.74 19.94 -0.64
N ILE A 3 -3.52 20.41 -0.92
CA ILE A 3 -2.36 19.53 -1.18
C ILE A 3 -1.94 18.79 0.10
N ARG A 4 -1.85 19.48 1.23
CA ARG A 4 -1.52 18.86 2.52
C ARG A 4 -2.55 17.81 2.93
N GLN A 5 -3.84 18.09 2.71
CA GLN A 5 -4.91 17.13 3.00
C GLN A 5 -4.82 15.87 2.15
N LYS A 6 -4.49 16.00 0.86
CA LYS A 6 -4.28 14.84 -0.02
C LYS A 6 -3.08 14.00 0.39
N VAL A 7 -1.94 14.63 0.65
CA VAL A 7 -0.74 13.92 1.12
C VAL A 7 -1.03 13.19 2.43
N ALA A 8 -1.70 13.85 3.38
CA ALA A 8 -2.08 13.23 4.64
C ALA A 8 -3.09 12.08 4.48
N ALA A 9 -3.99 12.17 3.51
CA ALA A 9 -4.94 11.10 3.20
C ALA A 9 -4.25 9.78 2.79
N PHE A 10 -3.11 9.87 2.09
CA PHE A 10 -2.37 8.71 1.62
C PHE A 10 -1.27 8.26 2.60
N ASN A 11 -0.58 9.19 3.25
CA ASN A 11 0.61 8.89 4.07
C ASN A 11 0.43 9.14 5.56
N GLY A 12 -0.70 9.71 6.00
CA GLY A 12 -0.86 10.22 7.37
C GLY A 12 -0.11 11.55 7.58
N HIS A 13 -0.29 12.13 8.77
CA HIS A 13 0.35 13.41 9.13
C HIS A 13 1.75 13.21 9.72
N ILE A 14 1.96 12.09 10.40
CA ILE A 14 3.22 11.72 11.06
C ILE A 14 3.51 10.27 10.71
N ILE A 15 4.74 9.99 10.30
CA ILE A 15 5.23 8.66 10.00
C ILE A 15 6.29 8.31 11.06
N ILE A 16 6.13 7.14 11.68
CA ILE A 16 7.12 6.57 12.58
C ILE A 16 7.71 5.35 11.87
N SER A 17 9.01 5.37 11.64
CA SER A 17 9.75 4.28 10.99
C SER A 17 10.94 3.88 11.84
N ASN A 18 11.59 2.78 11.49
CA ASN A 18 12.87 2.42 12.06
C ASN A 18 13.90 3.49 11.71
N PHE A 19 14.82 3.78 12.63
CA PHE A 19 15.85 4.81 12.46
C PHE A 19 16.69 4.62 11.17
N ASP A 20 16.96 3.37 10.81
CA ASP A 20 17.72 3.01 9.61
C ASP A 20 16.94 3.25 8.29
N GLU A 21 15.64 3.58 8.36
CA GLU A 21 14.77 3.74 7.18
C GLU A 21 14.36 5.18 6.88
N ASN A 22 14.94 6.17 7.52
CA ASN A 22 14.49 7.57 7.47
C ASN A 22 14.34 8.17 6.06
N GLU A 23 15.04 7.64 5.07
CA GLU A 23 15.01 8.12 3.68
C GLU A 23 14.42 7.09 2.70
N SER A 24 14.02 5.91 3.17
CA SER A 24 13.54 4.84 2.30
C SER A 24 12.03 4.95 2.04
N GLN A 25 11.64 4.78 0.78
CA GLN A 25 10.23 4.63 0.40
C GLN A 25 9.69 3.21 0.63
N VAL A 26 10.56 2.27 0.97
CA VAL A 26 10.21 0.87 1.21
C VAL A 26 10.61 0.47 2.62
N SER A 27 9.79 -0.41 3.24
CA SER A 27 10.06 -0.94 4.57
C SER A 27 11.10 -2.05 4.47
N THR A 28 12.26 -1.87 5.12
CA THR A 28 13.32 -2.89 5.18
C THR A 28 13.37 -3.56 6.54
N LYS A 29 13.20 -2.80 7.61
CA LYS A 29 13.14 -3.29 8.99
C LYS A 29 11.83 -2.86 9.64
N PRO A 30 10.95 -3.78 10.06
CA PRO A 30 9.68 -3.40 10.65
C PRO A 30 9.86 -2.76 12.03
N VAL A 31 9.00 -1.81 12.34
CA VAL A 31 8.79 -1.34 13.70
C VAL A 31 7.87 -2.33 14.40
N SER A 32 8.21 -2.73 15.62
CA SER A 32 7.32 -3.59 16.42
C SER A 32 5.99 -2.89 16.68
N ILE A 33 4.88 -3.60 16.48
CA ILE A 33 3.55 -3.10 16.88
C ILE A 33 3.34 -3.09 18.40
N LYS A 34 4.25 -3.71 19.17
CA LYS A 34 4.24 -3.69 20.64
C LYS A 34 4.88 -2.39 21.13
N GLN A 35 4.21 -1.28 20.91
CA GLN A 35 4.64 0.06 21.31
C GLN A 35 3.56 0.71 22.17
N ASP A 36 3.97 1.59 23.06
CA ASP A 36 3.04 2.30 23.96
C ASP A 36 2.06 3.22 23.21
N PHE A 37 2.44 3.62 21.98
CA PHE A 37 1.63 4.48 21.12
C PHE A 37 0.71 3.72 20.15
N TYR A 38 0.79 2.40 20.09
CA TYR A 38 -0.05 1.58 19.21
C TYR A 38 -0.96 0.65 20.03
N PRO A 39 -2.23 0.49 19.72
CA PRO A 39 -2.99 1.14 18.62
C PRO A 39 -3.53 2.53 18.95
N LYS A 40 -3.26 3.07 20.15
CA LYS A 40 -3.70 4.40 20.59
C LYS A 40 -2.60 5.11 21.35
N PHE A 41 -2.33 6.33 20.92
CA PHE A 41 -1.42 7.22 21.65
C PHE A 41 -2.16 7.90 22.80
N LYS A 42 -2.08 7.33 24.01
CA LYS A 42 -2.85 7.78 25.17
C LYS A 42 -2.32 9.05 25.83
N ASN A 43 -1.05 9.37 25.63
CA ASN A 43 -0.32 10.40 26.37
C ASN A 43 -0.14 11.71 25.61
N ILE A 44 -0.62 11.81 24.37
CA ILE A 44 -0.50 13.02 23.56
C ILE A 44 -1.88 13.40 23.03
N GLU A 45 -2.32 14.61 23.36
CA GLU A 45 -3.54 15.18 22.81
C GLU A 45 -3.37 15.51 21.33
N GLY A 46 -4.47 15.37 20.55
CA GLY A 46 -4.48 15.69 19.11
C GLY A 46 -4.12 14.53 18.19
N ILE A 47 -3.75 13.36 18.69
CA ILE A 47 -3.60 12.16 17.88
C ILE A 47 -4.92 11.39 17.89
N HIS A 48 -5.57 11.34 16.71
CA HIS A 48 -6.89 10.73 16.56
C HIS A 48 -6.82 9.26 16.14
N HIS A 49 -5.78 8.89 15.39
CA HIS A 49 -5.67 7.55 14.83
C HIS A 49 -4.20 7.15 14.63
N VAL A 50 -3.90 5.88 14.92
CA VAL A 50 -2.60 5.25 14.66
C VAL A 50 -2.84 3.97 13.85
N GLN A 51 -2.09 3.80 12.78
CA GLN A 51 -2.21 2.65 11.89
C GLN A 51 -0.85 2.13 11.47
N ALA A 52 -0.75 0.82 11.28
CA ALA A 52 0.45 0.17 10.78
C ALA A 52 0.37 0.01 9.26
N VAL A 53 1.45 0.39 8.59
CA VAL A 53 1.61 0.20 7.15
C VAL A 53 2.98 -0.39 6.85
N ALA A 54 3.09 -1.10 5.74
CA ALA A 54 4.36 -1.53 5.19
C ALA A 54 4.40 -1.27 3.69
N THR A 55 5.57 -1.02 3.16
CA THR A 55 5.76 -0.75 1.73
C THR A 55 6.84 -1.66 1.16
N LYS A 56 6.64 -2.11 -0.06
CA LYS A 56 7.63 -2.91 -0.79
C LYS A 56 7.57 -2.59 -2.28
N ALA A 57 8.75 -2.41 -2.88
CA ALA A 57 8.85 -2.25 -4.32
C ALA A 57 8.55 -3.56 -5.04
N GLY A 58 7.83 -3.46 -6.15
CA GLY A 58 7.48 -4.57 -7.00
C GLY A 58 7.38 -4.14 -8.46
N ILE A 59 7.22 -5.13 -9.32
CA ILE A 59 7.03 -4.92 -10.75
C ILE A 59 5.76 -5.63 -11.16
N ILE A 60 4.80 -4.87 -11.69
CA ILE A 60 3.63 -5.43 -12.35
C ILE A 60 4.02 -5.85 -13.76
N ARG A 61 3.66 -7.06 -14.11
CA ARG A 61 3.81 -7.59 -15.47
C ARG A 61 2.46 -7.95 -16.05
N THR A 62 2.16 -7.42 -17.22
CA THR A 62 1.06 -7.84 -18.08
C THR A 62 1.58 -8.34 -19.42
N GLU A 63 0.71 -8.82 -20.31
CA GLU A 63 1.12 -9.22 -21.65
C GLU A 63 1.71 -8.05 -22.47
N ALA A 64 1.28 -6.83 -22.17
CA ALA A 64 1.62 -5.63 -22.93
C ALA A 64 2.71 -4.75 -22.28
N ALA A 65 2.91 -4.83 -20.95
CA ALA A 65 3.72 -3.84 -20.25
C ALA A 65 4.32 -4.33 -18.92
N PHE A 66 5.36 -3.62 -18.50
CA PHE A 66 5.95 -3.69 -17.16
C PHE A 66 5.80 -2.33 -16.48
N GLU A 67 5.43 -2.31 -15.21
CA GLU A 67 5.42 -1.10 -14.39
C GLU A 67 6.04 -1.35 -13.02
N GLY A 68 7.04 -0.54 -12.67
CA GLY A 68 7.56 -0.51 -11.31
C GLY A 68 6.56 0.21 -10.39
N ILE A 69 6.25 -0.41 -9.26
CA ILE A 69 5.30 0.14 -8.27
C ILE A 69 5.82 -0.04 -6.85
N ILE A 70 5.18 0.64 -5.93
CA ILE A 70 5.30 0.36 -4.50
C ILE A 70 3.97 -0.21 -4.02
N PHE A 71 4.01 -1.42 -3.47
CA PHE A 71 2.88 -2.01 -2.78
C PHE A 71 2.80 -1.44 -1.38
N LYS A 72 1.70 -0.77 -1.06
CA LYS A 72 1.38 -0.30 0.29
C LYS A 72 0.45 -1.30 0.95
N GLY A 73 1.00 -2.05 1.90
CA GLY A 73 0.25 -3.01 2.70
C GLY A 73 -0.40 -2.31 3.89
N VAL A 74 -1.70 -2.51 4.05
CA VAL A 74 -2.50 -1.95 5.13
C VAL A 74 -3.27 -3.04 5.86
N GLY A 75 -3.57 -2.81 7.13
CA GLY A 75 -4.32 -3.74 7.98
C GLY A 75 -5.73 -3.26 8.29
N LYS A 76 -6.39 -3.96 9.20
CA LYS A 76 -7.75 -3.63 9.67
C LYS A 76 -7.82 -2.27 10.38
N ASP A 77 -6.69 -1.79 10.87
CA ASP A 77 -6.53 -0.50 11.54
C ASP A 77 -6.42 0.69 10.57
N TYR A 78 -6.37 0.42 9.25
CA TYR A 78 -6.24 1.47 8.26
C TYR A 78 -7.51 2.31 8.14
N ASP A 79 -7.35 3.63 8.24
CA ASP A 79 -8.46 4.57 8.08
C ASP A 79 -8.72 4.87 6.61
N TRP A 80 -9.71 4.19 6.05
CA TRP A 80 -10.12 4.35 4.66
C TRP A 80 -10.92 5.63 4.40
N ASN A 81 -11.39 6.34 5.44
CA ASN A 81 -12.28 7.48 5.25
C ASN A 81 -11.66 8.57 4.39
N ASN A 82 -10.36 8.81 4.59
CA ASN A 82 -9.63 9.81 3.82
C ASN A 82 -9.35 9.40 2.37
N LEU A 83 -9.41 8.11 2.06
CA LEU A 83 -9.14 7.58 0.72
C LEU A 83 -10.42 7.32 -0.08
N LYS A 84 -11.55 7.05 0.58
CA LYS A 84 -12.83 6.72 -0.06
C LYS A 84 -13.29 7.76 -1.06
N GLU A 85 -13.08 9.03 -0.79
CA GLU A 85 -13.46 10.11 -1.70
C GLU A 85 -12.70 10.09 -3.05
N TYR A 86 -11.55 9.42 -3.10
CA TYR A 86 -10.74 9.28 -4.30
C TYR A 86 -11.02 8.00 -5.09
N ILE A 87 -11.84 7.09 -4.59
CA ILE A 87 -12.26 5.90 -5.31
C ILE A 87 -13.24 6.30 -6.42
N VAL A 88 -12.83 6.07 -7.66
CA VAL A 88 -13.62 6.45 -8.85
C VAL A 88 -14.40 5.27 -9.43
N LYS A 89 -13.97 4.04 -9.16
CA LYS A 89 -14.64 2.79 -9.58
C LYS A 89 -14.43 1.70 -8.54
N GLY A 90 -15.42 0.81 -8.42
CA GLY A 90 -15.32 -0.34 -7.53
C GLY A 90 -15.42 0.03 -6.05
N ARG A 91 -14.64 -0.66 -5.23
CA ARG A 91 -14.68 -0.59 -3.77
C ARG A 91 -13.28 -0.70 -3.16
N ILE A 92 -13.17 -0.45 -1.86
CA ILE A 92 -11.96 -0.75 -1.09
C ILE A 92 -11.80 -2.27 -0.93
N PRO A 93 -10.55 -2.77 -0.75
CA PRO A 93 -10.30 -4.18 -0.48
C PRO A 93 -10.96 -4.65 0.81
N SER A 94 -11.41 -5.90 0.81
CA SER A 94 -11.86 -6.57 2.03
C SER A 94 -10.65 -7.11 2.78
N LEU A 95 -10.48 -6.70 4.04
CA LEU A 95 -9.43 -7.20 4.94
C LEU A 95 -10.04 -8.27 5.87
N SER A 96 -10.46 -9.38 5.27
CA SER A 96 -11.09 -10.50 5.97
C SER A 96 -10.10 -11.30 6.84
N ALA A 97 -10.63 -12.27 7.62
CA ALA A 97 -9.79 -13.16 8.42
C ALA A 97 -8.79 -13.95 7.56
N ASN A 98 -9.20 -14.34 6.36
CA ASN A 98 -8.33 -14.99 5.39
C ASN A 98 -7.67 -13.95 4.48
N LEU A 99 -6.38 -14.13 4.21
CA LEU A 99 -5.64 -13.31 3.25
C LEU A 99 -6.24 -13.51 1.87
N ASN A 100 -6.58 -12.40 1.21
CA ASN A 100 -7.13 -12.42 -0.15
C ASN A 100 -6.28 -11.55 -1.09
N PRO A 101 -6.41 -11.73 -2.41
CA PRO A 101 -5.62 -11.02 -3.41
C PRO A 101 -6.18 -9.65 -3.80
N GLU A 102 -7.12 -9.09 -3.06
CA GLU A 102 -7.78 -7.85 -3.42
C GLU A 102 -6.85 -6.64 -3.26
N VAL A 103 -6.83 -5.79 -4.29
CA VAL A 103 -6.08 -4.53 -4.30
C VAL A 103 -6.88 -3.41 -4.95
N ILE A 104 -6.49 -2.18 -4.67
CA ILE A 104 -6.86 -1.01 -5.45
C ILE A 104 -5.62 -0.48 -6.20
N ILE A 105 -5.83 -0.03 -7.41
CA ILE A 105 -4.81 0.64 -8.22
C ILE A 105 -5.30 2.02 -8.65
N SER A 106 -4.38 2.87 -9.10
CA SER A 106 -4.76 4.18 -9.63
C SER A 106 -5.37 4.07 -11.04
N GLN A 107 -6.16 5.06 -11.41
CA GLN A 107 -6.64 5.21 -12.80
C GLN A 107 -5.46 5.35 -13.78
N TYR A 108 -4.40 6.03 -13.36
CA TYR A 108 -3.16 6.16 -14.14
C TYR A 108 -2.56 4.79 -14.49
N LEU A 109 -2.35 3.93 -13.50
CA LEU A 109 -1.82 2.58 -13.70
C LEU A 109 -2.78 1.69 -14.48
N ALA A 110 -4.09 1.76 -14.19
CA ALA A 110 -5.11 1.02 -14.91
C ALA A 110 -5.08 1.34 -16.41
N ASN A 111 -4.95 2.61 -16.77
CA ASN A 111 -4.87 3.04 -18.16
C ASN A 111 -3.57 2.55 -18.83
N ARG A 112 -2.43 2.71 -18.16
CA ARG A 112 -1.12 2.28 -18.70
C ARG A 112 -1.04 0.77 -18.91
N LEU A 113 -1.62 0.00 -18.02
CA LEU A 113 -1.57 -1.46 -18.05
C LEU A 113 -2.77 -2.08 -18.78
N ASN A 114 -3.72 -1.26 -19.24
CA ASN A 114 -4.98 -1.69 -19.83
C ASN A 114 -5.75 -2.66 -18.93
N LEU A 115 -5.88 -2.28 -17.65
CA LEU A 115 -6.56 -3.06 -16.64
C LEU A 115 -7.82 -2.33 -16.14
N LYS A 116 -8.78 -3.10 -15.66
CA LYS A 116 -10.06 -2.61 -15.10
C LYS A 116 -10.42 -3.38 -13.83
N VAL A 117 -11.41 -2.90 -13.11
CA VAL A 117 -11.98 -3.63 -11.96
C VAL A 117 -12.41 -5.04 -12.38
N GLY A 118 -12.00 -6.02 -11.59
CA GLY A 118 -12.21 -7.45 -11.84
C GLY A 118 -11.04 -8.16 -12.51
N ASP A 119 -10.11 -7.42 -13.12
CA ASP A 119 -8.94 -8.01 -13.75
C ASP A 119 -7.92 -8.48 -12.70
N LYS A 120 -7.14 -9.48 -13.10
CA LYS A 120 -6.00 -10.01 -12.33
C LYS A 120 -4.70 -9.61 -13.00
N PHE A 121 -3.66 -9.42 -12.21
CA PHE A 121 -2.32 -9.16 -12.72
C PHE A 121 -1.24 -9.78 -11.84
N ASN A 122 -0.10 -10.03 -12.43
CA ASN A 122 1.08 -10.56 -11.76
C ASN A 122 1.95 -9.43 -11.21
N THR A 123 2.41 -9.58 -9.97
CA THR A 123 3.38 -8.69 -9.34
C THR A 123 4.56 -9.49 -8.85
N PHE A 124 5.77 -9.07 -9.22
CA PHE A 124 7.02 -9.66 -8.80
C PHE A 124 7.66 -8.78 -7.73
N PHE A 125 7.94 -9.37 -6.57
CA PHE A 125 8.66 -8.72 -5.49
C PHE A 125 10.06 -9.29 -5.40
N MET A 126 11.07 -8.43 -5.51
CA MET A 126 12.47 -8.84 -5.40
C MET A 126 12.79 -9.25 -3.96
N LYS A 127 13.63 -10.27 -3.82
CA LYS A 127 14.18 -10.67 -2.52
C LYS A 127 15.44 -9.85 -2.23
N GLU A 128 15.71 -9.62 -0.93
CA GLU A 128 16.90 -8.88 -0.50
C GLU A 128 18.21 -9.51 -0.99
N ASN A 129 18.25 -10.84 -1.07
CA ASN A 129 19.38 -11.57 -1.63
C ASN A 129 19.17 -11.75 -3.15
N GLY A 130 19.79 -10.90 -3.95
CA GLY A 130 19.58 -10.77 -5.41
C GLY A 130 19.77 -12.02 -6.26
N ASN A 131 20.19 -13.15 -5.68
CA ASN A 131 20.39 -14.42 -6.38
C ASN A 131 19.19 -15.39 -6.28
N GLN A 132 18.09 -14.97 -5.68
CA GLN A 132 16.89 -15.79 -5.56
C GLN A 132 15.80 -15.32 -6.50
N LEU A 133 14.99 -16.28 -6.99
CA LEU A 133 13.82 -15.97 -7.78
C LEU A 133 12.87 -15.01 -7.04
N PRO A 134 12.32 -14.01 -7.73
CA PRO A 134 11.38 -13.08 -7.10
C PRO A 134 10.13 -13.79 -6.61
N ASN A 135 9.50 -13.22 -5.59
CA ASN A 135 8.19 -13.68 -5.14
C ASN A 135 7.10 -13.20 -6.09
N LEU A 136 6.34 -14.12 -6.63
CA LEU A 136 5.18 -13.82 -7.45
C LEU A 136 3.93 -13.74 -6.59
N ARG A 137 3.12 -12.70 -6.81
CA ARG A 137 1.76 -12.58 -6.28
C ARG A 137 0.81 -12.19 -7.40
N VAL A 138 -0.33 -12.86 -7.43
CA VAL A 138 -1.43 -12.51 -8.33
C VAL A 138 -2.45 -11.71 -7.54
N PHE A 139 -2.75 -10.50 -8.00
CA PHE A 139 -3.72 -9.62 -7.38
C PHE A 139 -4.96 -9.45 -8.25
N THR A 140 -6.10 -9.19 -7.61
CA THR A 140 -7.37 -8.87 -8.24
C THR A 140 -7.73 -7.42 -7.95
N ILE A 141 -8.00 -6.65 -9.00
CA ILE A 141 -8.42 -5.25 -8.86
C ILE A 141 -9.87 -5.20 -8.42
N VAL A 142 -10.13 -4.64 -7.24
CA VAL A 142 -11.50 -4.43 -6.73
C VAL A 142 -11.92 -2.97 -6.75
N GLY A 143 -10.98 -2.06 -6.88
CA GLY A 143 -11.24 -0.64 -6.96
C GLY A 143 -10.14 0.12 -7.69
N ILE A 144 -10.52 1.30 -8.20
CA ILE A 144 -9.64 2.24 -8.88
C ILE A 144 -9.77 3.59 -8.18
N TYR A 145 -8.63 4.17 -7.82
CA TYR A 145 -8.57 5.50 -7.22
C TYR A 145 -7.93 6.52 -8.16
N ASN A 146 -8.28 7.78 -7.97
CA ASN A 146 -7.65 8.91 -8.62
C ASN A 146 -7.45 10.02 -7.59
N SER A 147 -6.23 10.17 -7.11
CA SER A 147 -5.90 11.23 -6.16
C SER A 147 -5.75 12.60 -6.83
N GLY A 148 -5.52 12.62 -8.15
CA GLY A 148 -5.09 13.78 -8.88
C GLY A 148 -3.67 14.24 -8.51
N PHE A 149 -2.90 13.41 -7.82
CA PHE A 149 -1.52 13.64 -7.43
C PHE A 149 -0.63 12.61 -8.12
N GLN A 150 0.09 13.04 -9.14
CA GLN A 150 0.81 12.12 -10.04
C GLN A 150 1.80 11.22 -9.32
N GLU A 151 2.48 11.73 -8.29
CA GLU A 151 3.46 10.93 -7.51
C GLU A 151 2.82 9.72 -6.85
N PHE A 152 1.59 9.85 -6.33
CA PHE A 152 0.86 8.72 -5.78
C PHE A 152 0.29 7.83 -6.86
N ASP A 153 -0.38 8.43 -7.84
CA ASP A 153 -1.12 7.71 -8.87
C ASP A 153 -0.19 6.87 -9.76
N SER A 154 1.04 7.32 -10.00
CA SER A 154 2.03 6.57 -10.78
C SER A 154 2.77 5.50 -10.00
N THR A 155 2.65 5.46 -8.67
CA THR A 155 3.55 4.69 -7.81
C THR A 155 2.85 3.60 -7.01
N TYR A 156 1.73 3.92 -6.34
CA TYR A 156 1.20 3.05 -5.29
C TYR A 156 0.03 2.18 -5.74
N ILE A 157 0.11 0.89 -5.38
CA ILE A 157 -1.03 0.00 -5.24
C ILE A 157 -1.25 -0.30 -3.76
N ILE A 158 -2.48 -0.52 -3.33
CA ILE A 158 -2.82 -0.71 -1.92
C ILE A 158 -3.56 -2.02 -1.74
N GLY A 159 -3.10 -2.82 -0.79
CA GLY A 159 -3.69 -4.10 -0.46
C GLY A 159 -3.35 -4.55 0.96
N ASP A 160 -3.59 -5.82 1.26
CA ASP A 160 -3.39 -6.37 2.59
C ASP A 160 -1.90 -6.46 2.98
N ILE A 161 -1.54 -5.87 4.12
CA ILE A 161 -0.18 -5.88 4.66
C ILE A 161 0.37 -7.31 4.86
N ARG A 162 -0.51 -8.30 5.08
CA ARG A 162 -0.10 -9.68 5.31
C ARG A 162 0.63 -10.30 4.11
N HIS A 163 0.43 -9.80 2.89
CA HIS A 163 1.24 -10.21 1.74
C HIS A 163 2.72 -9.89 1.96
N LEU A 164 3.02 -8.66 2.43
CA LEU A 164 4.39 -8.23 2.69
C LEU A 164 5.00 -8.94 3.90
N GLN A 165 4.20 -9.14 4.95
CA GLN A 165 4.64 -9.88 6.13
C GLN A 165 5.06 -11.31 5.78
N ARG A 166 4.32 -11.99 4.90
CA ARG A 166 4.68 -13.33 4.41
C ARG A 166 5.92 -13.32 3.52
N ILE A 167 6.04 -12.35 2.61
CA ILE A 167 7.19 -12.23 1.69
C ILE A 167 8.47 -11.97 2.49
N ASN A 168 8.42 -11.07 3.46
CA ASN A 168 9.57 -10.63 4.26
C ASN A 168 9.78 -11.47 5.53
N ARG A 169 8.88 -12.40 5.84
CA ARG A 169 8.90 -13.25 7.06
C ARG A 169 8.88 -12.45 8.36
N TRP A 170 8.06 -11.40 8.39
CA TRP A 170 7.83 -10.56 9.57
C TRP A 170 6.71 -11.09 10.47
#